data_daba13db1a2f910c424ddb8141967cbf
#
_entry.id   daba13db1a2f910c424ddb8141967cbf
#
_cell.length_a   1.000
_cell.length_b   1.000
_cell.length_c   1.000
_cell.angle_alpha   90.00
_cell.angle_beta   90.00
_cell.angle_gamma   90.00
#
_symmetry.space_group_name_H-M   'P 1'
#
loop_
_entity.id
_entity.type
_entity.pdbx_description
1 polymer ?
#
loop_
_entity_poly.entity_id
_entity_poly.type
_entity_poly.pdbx_seq_one_letter_code
_entity_poly.pdbx_strand_id
1 'polypeptide(L)'
;LMRSSAASDVYKRQAITREMMEKEIMLMKRANINHVRNSHYPDDPYWYFLCNKYGIYLEDEANIESHEYYYGAASLSHPVEWQNAHVARVMEMVHANVNNPSIVIWSLGNEAGPGKNFVAAYDALKKFDTSRPVQYERNNDIVDMGSNQYPSIGWVRGAVQGKYDIKYPFHISEYAHSMGNACGNLIDYWEAMESTNFFCGGAIWDWVDQSMYNYDPKTGTRYLAYGGDFGDTPNDGQFVMNGIVFGDLEPKPQYYEVRKVYQNIGVKAVDVEKGVFEIFNKYYFKNLADDYYLMWSVYEDGKAIQATLKKDINLAPRQRMQISLPYNRAAFKKDAEYFVKVQFILKDKMPWADKDFVMAEEQVLVKEATDRPLISEVAAATAGSLKSRMNPSTERIEIKGDGFEAEFDQQTGSIYSLKYGDKTIIAAGNGPKLDALRAFTNNDNWFYAPWFEYGLHNLQHKMIEVTAREKDSKMVLSFTVESQAPNAASIKGGTSSGKNSIVELTDRKFGANDFKFITNQVWTVYPDGSIELQSSITSTRPSLTLPRLGYVMKVPQEYANFTYCLLYTSPSPRD
;
A
#
# COMPACT_ATOMS: atom_id res chain seq x y z
N LEU A 1 -9.91 19.01 7.01
CA LEU A 1 -10.05 17.62 6.54
C LEU A 1 -9.95 16.64 7.70
N MET A 2 -10.97 15.80 7.82
CA MET A 2 -11.00 14.72 8.80
C MET A 2 -10.17 13.57 8.27
N ARG A 3 -9.14 13.20 9.02
CA ARG A 3 -8.27 12.05 8.75
C ARG A 3 -8.75 10.92 9.63
N SER A 4 -9.63 10.11 9.07
CA SER A 4 -10.47 9.18 9.79
C SER A 4 -10.10 7.74 9.51
N SER A 5 -10.30 6.89 10.52
CA SER A 5 -10.42 5.46 10.39
C SER A 5 -11.78 5.03 10.95
N ALA A 6 -12.39 4.00 10.39
CA ALA A 6 -13.55 3.38 10.96
C ALA A 6 -13.10 2.45 12.10
N ALA A 7 -13.72 2.56 13.27
CA ALA A 7 -13.47 1.66 14.37
C ALA A 7 -14.66 0.72 14.51
N SER A 8 -14.43 -0.58 14.43
CA SER A 8 -15.45 -1.58 14.64
C SER A 8 -15.09 -2.50 15.80
N ASP A 9 -15.80 -2.33 16.91
CA ASP A 9 -15.41 -2.95 18.19
C ASP A 9 -16.46 -3.88 18.82
N VAL A 10 -17.54 -4.25 18.10
CA VAL A 10 -18.64 -5.02 18.70
C VAL A 10 -18.22 -6.37 19.26
N TYR A 11 -17.37 -7.08 18.56
CA TYR A 11 -16.96 -8.41 19.01
C TYR A 11 -16.09 -8.39 20.26
N LYS A 12 -15.62 -7.21 20.65
CA LYS A 12 -14.67 -7.03 21.70
C LYS A 12 -15.24 -6.46 23.01
N ARG A 13 -16.52 -6.10 23.10
CA ARG A 13 -17.09 -5.49 24.32
C ARG A 13 -16.86 -6.28 25.61
N GLN A 14 -16.64 -7.58 25.52
CA GLN A 14 -16.22 -8.42 26.65
C GLN A 14 -14.72 -8.68 26.72
N ALA A 15 -13.97 -8.29 25.69
CA ALA A 15 -12.55 -8.55 25.51
C ALA A 15 -11.70 -7.30 25.45
N ILE A 16 -12.26 -6.10 25.15
CA ILE A 16 -11.54 -4.83 25.14
C ILE A 16 -11.46 -4.25 26.54
N THR A 17 -10.23 -3.97 26.94
CA THR A 17 -9.93 -3.28 28.19
C THR A 17 -9.78 -1.77 27.96
N ARG A 18 -9.83 -0.99 29.04
CA ARG A 18 -9.54 0.44 28.98
C ARG A 18 -8.13 0.73 28.47
N GLU A 19 -7.15 -0.11 28.84
CA GLU A 19 -5.78 -0.02 28.39
C GLU A 19 -5.65 -0.22 26.89
N MET A 20 -6.46 -1.10 26.30
CA MET A 20 -6.51 -1.28 24.85
C MET A 20 -7.05 -0.03 24.14
N MET A 21 -8.19 0.51 24.60
CA MET A 21 -8.74 1.75 24.07
C MET A 21 -7.77 2.92 24.15
N GLU A 22 -7.03 3.04 25.28
CA GLU A 22 -5.96 4.04 25.41
C GLU A 22 -4.84 3.82 24.38
N LYS A 23 -4.39 2.57 24.20
CA LYS A 23 -3.36 2.21 23.19
C LYS A 23 -3.84 2.57 21.77
N GLU A 24 -5.09 2.33 21.44
CA GLU A 24 -5.69 2.68 20.14
C GLU A 24 -5.63 4.18 19.90
N ILE A 25 -6.10 5.00 20.84
CA ILE A 25 -6.01 6.48 20.74
C ILE A 25 -4.57 6.95 20.56
N MET A 26 -3.61 6.35 21.29
CA MET A 26 -2.19 6.70 21.15
C MET A 26 -1.66 6.38 19.75
N LEU A 27 -2.02 5.23 19.21
CA LEU A 27 -1.66 4.83 17.83
C LEU A 27 -2.30 5.76 16.79
N MET A 28 -3.58 6.09 16.95
CA MET A 28 -4.27 7.02 16.05
C MET A 28 -3.61 8.40 16.04
N LYS A 29 -3.26 8.94 17.21
CA LYS A 29 -2.54 10.22 17.31
C LYS A 29 -1.18 10.19 16.61
N ARG A 30 -0.43 9.08 16.75
CA ARG A 30 0.86 8.88 16.06
C ARG A 30 0.71 8.77 14.54
N ALA A 31 -0.43 8.25 14.07
CA ALA A 31 -0.75 8.14 12.65
C ALA A 31 -1.39 9.40 12.04
N ASN A 32 -1.44 10.52 12.77
CA ASN A 32 -2.11 11.75 12.34
C ASN A 32 -3.64 11.61 12.12
N ILE A 33 -4.26 10.56 12.64
CA ILE A 33 -5.72 10.38 12.61
C ILE A 33 -6.34 11.37 13.58
N ASN A 34 -7.34 12.09 13.14
CA ASN A 34 -8.04 13.10 13.94
C ASN A 34 -9.55 12.92 14.01
N HIS A 35 -10.08 11.88 13.35
CA HIS A 35 -11.49 11.56 13.31
C HIS A 35 -11.70 10.04 13.29
N VAL A 36 -12.77 9.58 13.92
CA VAL A 36 -13.22 8.18 13.92
C VAL A 36 -14.71 8.13 13.66
N ARG A 37 -15.13 7.20 12.83
CA ARG A 37 -16.52 6.78 12.70
C ARG A 37 -16.73 5.56 13.58
N ASN A 38 -17.70 5.64 14.50
CA ASN A 38 -18.10 4.51 15.35
C ASN A 38 -18.98 3.56 14.51
N SER A 39 -18.34 2.74 13.72
CA SER A 39 -19.05 1.79 12.84
C SER A 39 -19.30 0.47 13.57
N HIS A 40 -20.50 -0.07 13.60
CA HIS A 40 -21.75 0.52 13.09
C HIS A 40 -22.76 0.62 14.24
N TYR A 41 -22.38 1.22 15.36
CA TYR A 41 -23.14 1.37 16.60
C TYR A 41 -22.41 2.26 17.60
N PRO A 42 -23.13 2.79 18.61
CA PRO A 42 -22.49 3.53 19.72
C PRO A 42 -21.48 2.68 20.49
N ASP A 43 -20.40 3.31 20.89
CA ASP A 43 -19.26 2.65 21.55
C ASP A 43 -19.37 2.69 23.09
N ASP A 44 -18.36 2.15 23.79
CA ASP A 44 -18.23 2.24 25.25
C ASP A 44 -18.13 3.71 25.70
N PRO A 45 -18.79 4.11 26.80
CA PRO A 45 -18.67 5.48 27.32
C PRO A 45 -17.25 5.96 27.59
N TYR A 46 -16.31 5.06 27.87
CA TYR A 46 -14.91 5.40 28.05
C TYR A 46 -14.24 5.84 26.75
N TRP A 47 -14.66 5.29 25.61
CA TRP A 47 -14.20 5.72 24.28
C TRP A 47 -14.51 7.20 24.02
N TYR A 48 -15.73 7.63 24.27
CA TYR A 48 -16.10 9.06 24.14
C TYR A 48 -15.29 9.95 25.08
N PHE A 49 -15.07 9.49 26.32
CA PHE A 49 -14.18 10.21 27.25
C PHE A 49 -12.77 10.37 26.69
N LEU A 50 -12.19 9.31 26.12
CA LEU A 50 -10.86 9.37 25.51
C LEU A 50 -10.84 10.30 24.29
N CYS A 51 -11.83 10.24 23.43
CA CYS A 51 -11.95 11.14 22.27
C CYS A 51 -12.07 12.60 22.70
N ASN A 52 -12.88 12.89 23.72
CA ASN A 52 -12.97 14.23 24.31
C ASN A 52 -11.63 14.69 24.89
N LYS A 53 -10.93 13.82 25.61
CA LYS A 53 -9.65 14.12 26.28
C LYS A 53 -8.51 14.35 25.29
N TYR A 54 -8.41 13.55 24.23
CA TYR A 54 -7.28 13.60 23.31
C TYR A 54 -7.57 14.34 22.00
N GLY A 55 -8.79 14.85 21.83
CA GLY A 55 -9.18 15.63 20.65
C GLY A 55 -9.24 14.77 19.38
N ILE A 56 -9.99 13.68 19.42
CA ILE A 56 -10.42 12.91 18.26
C ILE A 56 -11.88 13.27 17.99
N TYR A 57 -12.17 13.75 16.80
CA TYR A 57 -13.55 13.98 16.35
C TYR A 57 -14.25 12.64 16.14
N LEU A 58 -15.55 12.60 16.42
CA LEU A 58 -16.38 11.42 16.26
C LEU A 58 -17.50 11.66 15.27
N GLU A 59 -17.73 10.68 14.42
CA GLU A 59 -18.98 10.41 13.76
C GLU A 59 -19.65 9.27 14.52
N ASP A 60 -20.70 9.59 15.28
CA ASP A 60 -21.42 8.60 16.10
C ASP A 60 -22.56 8.01 15.30
N GLU A 61 -22.62 6.68 15.21
CA GLU A 61 -23.51 5.97 14.30
C GLU A 61 -24.52 5.13 15.05
N ALA A 62 -25.77 5.23 14.61
CA ALA A 62 -26.86 4.41 15.12
C ALA A 62 -26.73 2.96 14.64
N ASN A 63 -27.06 2.00 15.50
CA ASN A 63 -26.95 0.58 15.23
C ASN A 63 -28.03 0.06 14.26
N ILE A 64 -28.08 0.64 13.07
CA ILE A 64 -28.96 0.24 11.97
C ILE A 64 -28.11 -0.27 10.82
N GLU A 65 -28.08 -1.59 10.70
CA GLU A 65 -27.41 -2.34 9.63
C GLU A 65 -28.33 -3.45 9.17
N SER A 66 -28.61 -3.54 7.87
CA SER A 66 -29.44 -4.62 7.31
C SER A 66 -28.97 -5.02 5.90
N HIS A 67 -27.67 -5.19 5.74
CA HIS A 67 -26.98 -5.40 4.48
C HIS A 67 -27.64 -6.46 3.58
N GLU A 68 -28.09 -7.57 4.12
CA GLU A 68 -28.74 -8.65 3.37
C GLU A 68 -30.04 -8.19 2.65
N TYR A 69 -30.75 -7.19 3.23
CA TYR A 69 -32.00 -6.66 2.69
C TYR A 69 -31.84 -5.30 1.99
N TYR A 70 -30.73 -4.92 1.69
CA TYR A 70 -30.15 -3.61 1.66
C TYR A 70 -30.66 -2.55 0.67
N TYR A 71 -31.02 -2.84 -0.58
CA TYR A 71 -31.42 -1.76 -1.51
C TYR A 71 -32.80 -1.91 -2.15
N GLY A 72 -33.35 -3.08 -2.17
CA GLY A 72 -34.59 -3.38 -2.88
C GLY A 72 -35.83 -3.21 -2.01
N ALA A 73 -36.94 -3.72 -2.51
CA ALA A 73 -38.21 -3.73 -1.84
C ALA A 73 -38.21 -4.51 -0.50
N ALA A 74 -37.25 -5.40 -0.30
CA ALA A 74 -37.08 -6.15 0.94
C ALA A 74 -36.40 -5.35 2.06
N SER A 75 -35.85 -4.16 1.76
CA SER A 75 -35.17 -3.34 2.78
C SER A 75 -36.12 -2.99 3.92
N LEU A 76 -35.68 -3.19 5.16
CA LEU A 76 -36.41 -2.86 6.38
C LEU A 76 -36.65 -1.36 6.56
N SER A 77 -36.02 -0.52 5.76
CA SER A 77 -36.21 0.92 5.76
C SER A 77 -37.55 1.39 5.15
N HIS A 78 -38.28 0.50 4.45
CA HIS A 78 -39.52 0.84 3.77
C HIS A 78 -40.79 0.52 4.61
N PRO A 79 -40.91 -0.67 5.25
CA PRO A 79 -42.13 -1.03 5.98
C PRO A 79 -42.33 -0.17 7.22
N VAL A 80 -43.54 0.31 7.42
CA VAL A 80 -43.89 1.21 8.54
C VAL A 80 -43.74 0.54 9.92
N GLU A 81 -43.83 -0.77 9.96
CA GLU A 81 -43.65 -1.57 11.17
C GLU A 81 -42.25 -1.42 11.78
N TRP A 82 -41.25 -1.11 10.97
CA TRP A 82 -39.86 -0.89 11.39
C TRP A 82 -39.56 0.58 11.72
N GLN A 83 -40.48 1.53 11.45
CA GLN A 83 -40.24 2.96 11.63
C GLN A 83 -39.86 3.31 13.06
N ASN A 84 -40.62 2.81 14.02
CA ASN A 84 -40.37 3.08 15.44
C ASN A 84 -38.98 2.55 15.88
N ALA A 85 -38.55 1.39 15.34
CA ALA A 85 -37.26 0.84 15.65
C ALA A 85 -36.11 1.71 15.09
N HIS A 86 -36.23 2.23 13.85
CA HIS A 86 -35.26 3.16 13.28
C HIS A 86 -35.17 4.44 14.11
N VAL A 87 -36.32 5.06 14.44
CA VAL A 87 -36.34 6.27 15.24
C VAL A 87 -35.75 6.03 16.63
N ALA A 88 -36.13 4.93 17.30
CA ALA A 88 -35.66 4.63 18.64
C ALA A 88 -34.11 4.47 18.67
N ARG A 89 -33.53 3.69 17.77
CA ARG A 89 -32.09 3.48 17.71
C ARG A 89 -31.29 4.77 17.51
N VAL A 90 -31.76 5.63 16.61
CA VAL A 90 -31.13 6.95 16.40
C VAL A 90 -31.27 7.83 17.65
N MET A 91 -32.45 7.91 18.22
CA MET A 91 -32.70 8.78 19.37
C MET A 91 -32.06 8.28 20.66
N GLU A 92 -31.95 6.98 20.88
CA GLU A 92 -31.21 6.39 22.01
C GLU A 92 -29.73 6.75 21.96
N MET A 93 -29.09 6.65 20.77
CA MET A 93 -27.72 7.11 20.54
C MET A 93 -27.57 8.60 20.87
N VAL A 94 -28.42 9.43 20.28
CA VAL A 94 -28.35 10.89 20.46
C VAL A 94 -28.56 11.28 21.92
N HIS A 95 -29.57 10.73 22.60
CA HIS A 95 -29.84 11.01 24.03
C HIS A 95 -28.67 10.59 24.94
N ALA A 96 -28.04 9.45 24.65
CA ALA A 96 -26.90 8.98 25.43
C ALA A 96 -25.67 9.87 25.25
N ASN A 97 -25.42 10.37 24.03
CA ASN A 97 -24.12 10.87 23.63
C ASN A 97 -24.08 12.38 23.31
N VAL A 98 -25.21 13.09 23.30
CA VAL A 98 -25.29 14.52 22.89
C VAL A 98 -24.34 15.46 23.64
N ASN A 99 -23.95 15.12 24.87
CA ASN A 99 -23.06 15.93 25.70
C ASN A 99 -21.56 15.69 25.43
N ASN A 100 -21.22 14.83 24.47
CA ASN A 100 -19.83 14.60 24.09
C ASN A 100 -19.38 15.62 23.02
N PRO A 101 -18.49 16.57 23.34
CA PRO A 101 -18.08 17.60 22.40
C PRO A 101 -17.20 17.06 21.24
N SER A 102 -16.66 15.86 21.34
CA SER A 102 -15.95 15.19 20.25
C SER A 102 -16.86 14.79 19.11
N ILE A 103 -18.15 14.54 19.35
CA ILE A 103 -19.11 14.19 18.31
C ILE A 103 -19.39 15.42 17.46
N VAL A 104 -19.06 15.31 16.18
CA VAL A 104 -19.23 16.39 15.19
C VAL A 104 -20.19 16.02 14.06
N ILE A 105 -20.49 14.74 13.89
CA ILE A 105 -21.42 14.20 12.90
C ILE A 105 -22.28 13.13 13.57
N TRP A 106 -23.58 13.12 13.27
CA TRP A 106 -24.46 12.00 13.54
C TRP A 106 -24.64 11.16 12.28
N SER A 107 -24.54 9.84 12.40
CA SER A 107 -24.81 8.90 11.32
C SER A 107 -26.10 8.12 11.63
N LEU A 108 -27.03 8.05 10.67
CA LEU A 108 -28.28 7.35 10.86
C LEU A 108 -28.15 5.82 10.82
N GLY A 109 -27.01 5.30 10.35
CA GLY A 109 -26.75 3.88 10.21
C GLY A 109 -25.89 3.58 8.98
N ASN A 110 -25.78 2.30 8.67
CA ASN A 110 -24.98 1.79 7.55
C ASN A 110 -25.80 0.83 6.70
N GLU A 111 -25.60 0.82 5.40
CA GLU A 111 -26.03 -0.17 4.40
C GLU A 111 -27.43 -0.79 4.62
N ALA A 112 -28.42 0.04 4.98
CA ALA A 112 -29.76 -0.40 5.36
C ALA A 112 -30.87 0.11 4.43
N GLY A 113 -30.53 0.58 3.22
CA GLY A 113 -31.45 1.04 2.19
C GLY A 113 -31.95 2.47 2.36
N PRO A 114 -32.62 3.04 1.34
CA PRO A 114 -32.95 4.48 1.27
C PRO A 114 -34.34 4.84 1.77
N GLY A 115 -35.00 3.98 2.54
CA GLY A 115 -36.44 4.07 2.79
C GLY A 115 -36.88 5.20 3.73
N LYS A 116 -38.20 5.40 3.78
CA LYS A 116 -38.88 6.46 4.54
C LYS A 116 -38.67 6.40 6.06
N ASN A 117 -38.29 5.24 6.62
CA ASN A 117 -38.01 5.11 8.04
C ASN A 117 -36.80 5.95 8.46
N PHE A 118 -35.80 6.14 7.55
CA PHE A 118 -34.69 7.05 7.77
C PHE A 118 -35.13 8.53 7.72
N VAL A 119 -36.13 8.88 6.91
CA VAL A 119 -36.72 10.24 6.93
C VAL A 119 -37.27 10.53 8.32
N ALA A 120 -38.08 9.61 8.88
CA ALA A 120 -38.66 9.76 10.21
C ALA A 120 -37.60 9.84 11.32
N ALA A 121 -36.51 9.05 11.19
CA ALA A 121 -35.39 9.08 12.12
C ALA A 121 -34.63 10.41 12.05
N TYR A 122 -34.33 10.92 10.83
CA TYR A 122 -33.74 12.23 10.62
C TYR A 122 -34.59 13.35 11.22
N ASP A 123 -35.91 13.37 10.94
CA ASP A 123 -36.82 14.38 11.46
C ASP A 123 -36.86 14.40 12.99
N ALA A 124 -36.86 13.21 13.61
CA ALA A 124 -36.81 13.09 15.06
C ALA A 124 -35.52 13.63 15.65
N LEU A 125 -34.36 13.28 15.04
CA LEU A 125 -33.04 13.76 15.44
C LEU A 125 -32.97 15.28 15.32
N LYS A 126 -33.32 15.85 14.17
CA LYS A 126 -33.21 17.30 13.89
C LYS A 126 -34.17 18.12 14.77
N LYS A 127 -35.25 17.53 15.25
CA LYS A 127 -36.15 18.16 16.22
C LYS A 127 -35.49 18.32 17.59
N PHE A 128 -34.53 17.45 17.92
CA PHE A 128 -33.84 17.41 19.20
C PHE A 128 -32.49 18.15 19.14
N ASP A 129 -31.61 17.83 18.13
CA ASP A 129 -30.31 18.43 17.95
C ASP A 129 -30.15 19.03 16.53
N THR A 130 -30.10 20.37 16.47
CA THR A 130 -29.86 21.13 15.25
C THR A 130 -28.41 21.59 15.12
N SER A 131 -27.53 21.31 16.11
CA SER A 131 -26.19 21.84 16.19
C SER A 131 -25.18 21.05 15.35
N ARG A 132 -25.47 19.78 15.09
CA ARG A 132 -24.58 18.86 14.35
C ARG A 132 -25.20 18.44 13.03
N PRO A 133 -24.39 18.29 11.97
CA PRO A 133 -24.84 17.72 10.70
C PRO A 133 -25.12 16.22 10.85
N VAL A 134 -25.99 15.73 9.99
CA VAL A 134 -26.37 14.32 9.89
C VAL A 134 -25.93 13.80 8.54
N GLN A 135 -25.36 12.61 8.50
CA GLN A 135 -25.00 11.87 7.30
C GLN A 135 -25.75 10.53 7.20
N TYR A 136 -25.94 10.05 5.99
CA TYR A 136 -26.35 8.69 5.65
C TYR A 136 -26.10 8.43 4.17
N GLU A 137 -25.17 7.55 3.84
CA GLU A 137 -24.64 7.38 2.47
C GLU A 137 -25.65 6.79 1.48
N ARG A 138 -26.70 6.15 1.95
CA ARG A 138 -27.74 5.53 1.09
C ARG A 138 -28.88 6.47 0.73
N ASN A 139 -29.00 7.60 1.41
CA ASN A 139 -30.00 8.61 1.07
C ASN A 139 -29.50 10.02 1.42
N ASN A 140 -28.64 10.56 0.58
CA ASN A 140 -28.09 11.91 0.76
C ASN A 140 -29.16 13.02 0.70
N ASP A 141 -30.30 12.78 0.08
CA ASP A 141 -31.33 13.81 -0.12
C ASP A 141 -31.99 14.23 1.20
N ILE A 142 -32.09 13.31 2.16
CA ILE A 142 -32.75 13.58 3.45
C ILE A 142 -31.83 14.13 4.53
N VAL A 143 -30.52 14.08 4.37
CA VAL A 143 -29.53 14.44 5.40
C VAL A 143 -28.83 15.76 5.10
N ASP A 144 -28.04 16.28 6.05
CA ASP A 144 -27.42 17.60 5.95
C ASP A 144 -26.19 17.61 5.05
N MET A 145 -25.48 16.50 4.94
CA MET A 145 -24.23 16.41 4.18
C MET A 145 -24.25 15.21 3.22
N GLY A 146 -23.49 15.33 2.13
CA GLY A 146 -23.31 14.24 1.17
C GLY A 146 -22.28 13.23 1.66
N SER A 147 -22.48 11.97 1.30
CA SER A 147 -21.50 10.92 1.51
C SER A 147 -21.53 9.86 0.41
N ASN A 148 -20.44 9.14 0.27
CA ASN A 148 -20.31 7.98 -0.61
C ASN A 148 -19.41 6.94 0.06
N GLN A 149 -19.62 5.69 -0.30
CA GLN A 149 -18.89 4.55 0.21
C GLN A 149 -18.09 3.93 -0.94
N TYR A 150 -16.79 3.76 -0.73
CA TYR A 150 -15.84 3.24 -1.72
C TYR A 150 -15.88 3.90 -3.11
N PRO A 151 -15.94 5.24 -3.23
CA PRO A 151 -15.84 5.88 -4.53
C PRO A 151 -14.47 5.60 -5.14
N SER A 152 -14.41 5.34 -6.45
CA SER A 152 -13.13 5.25 -7.13
C SER A 152 -12.41 6.62 -7.17
N ILE A 153 -11.09 6.63 -7.27
CA ILE A 153 -10.33 7.88 -7.41
C ILE A 153 -10.78 8.69 -8.64
N GLY A 154 -11.19 8.00 -9.73
CA GLY A 154 -11.77 8.65 -10.91
C GLY A 154 -13.07 9.39 -10.58
N TRP A 155 -13.92 8.81 -9.75
CA TRP A 155 -15.13 9.47 -9.26
C TRP A 155 -14.80 10.69 -8.38
N VAL A 156 -13.87 10.55 -7.41
CA VAL A 156 -13.47 11.66 -6.53
C VAL A 156 -12.91 12.83 -7.34
N ARG A 157 -12.03 12.57 -8.31
CA ARG A 157 -11.52 13.59 -9.23
C ARG A 157 -12.64 14.22 -10.08
N GLY A 158 -13.63 13.43 -10.49
CA GLY A 158 -14.82 13.94 -11.19
C GLY A 158 -15.67 14.84 -10.30
N ALA A 159 -15.89 14.47 -9.03
CA ALA A 159 -16.61 15.27 -8.04
C ALA A 159 -15.91 16.62 -7.80
N VAL A 160 -14.58 16.61 -7.65
CA VAL A 160 -13.77 17.83 -7.52
C VAL A 160 -13.92 18.75 -8.72
N GLN A 161 -14.07 18.18 -9.93
CA GLN A 161 -14.28 18.92 -11.17
C GLN A 161 -15.75 19.37 -11.39
N GLY A 162 -16.65 19.09 -10.44
CA GLY A 162 -18.08 19.44 -10.56
C GLY A 162 -18.86 18.58 -11.57
N LYS A 163 -18.40 17.36 -11.88
CA LYS A 163 -19.08 16.48 -12.84
C LYS A 163 -20.35 15.83 -12.28
N TYR A 164 -20.54 15.87 -10.97
CA TYR A 164 -21.66 15.23 -10.29
C TYR A 164 -22.42 16.25 -9.44
N ASP A 165 -23.73 16.11 -9.39
CA ASP A 165 -24.56 16.84 -8.43
C ASP A 165 -24.44 16.14 -7.07
N ILE A 166 -23.63 16.72 -6.18
CA ILE A 166 -23.37 16.20 -4.84
C ILE A 166 -23.70 17.25 -3.78
N LYS A 167 -24.21 16.81 -2.64
CA LYS A 167 -24.51 17.69 -1.51
C LYS A 167 -23.23 18.08 -0.75
N TYR A 168 -23.08 19.33 -0.38
CA TYR A 168 -21.98 19.87 0.41
C TYR A 168 -22.41 20.13 1.87
N PRO A 169 -21.50 19.96 2.86
CA PRO A 169 -20.16 19.37 2.73
C PRO A 169 -20.25 17.88 2.37
N PHE A 170 -19.15 17.29 1.91
CA PHE A 170 -19.10 15.90 1.47
C PHE A 170 -18.07 15.07 2.25
N HIS A 171 -18.45 13.85 2.61
CA HIS A 171 -17.66 12.90 3.36
C HIS A 171 -17.56 11.56 2.63
N ILE A 172 -16.43 10.89 2.71
CA ILE A 172 -16.31 9.49 2.25
C ILE A 172 -16.47 8.60 3.48
N SER A 173 -17.66 8.01 3.62
CA SER A 173 -18.02 7.21 4.79
C SER A 173 -17.15 5.96 4.97
N GLU A 174 -16.70 5.38 3.85
CA GLU A 174 -15.73 4.29 3.82
C GLU A 174 -14.88 4.34 2.56
N TYR A 175 -13.57 4.10 2.71
CA TYR A 175 -12.64 3.96 1.57
C TYR A 175 -11.39 3.19 1.99
N ALA A 176 -10.50 2.91 1.04
CA ALA A 176 -9.20 2.26 1.26
C ALA A 176 -9.31 0.97 2.10
N HIS A 177 -10.28 0.10 1.75
CA HIS A 177 -10.50 -1.19 2.42
C HIS A 177 -9.19 -1.96 2.59
N SER A 178 -8.79 -2.19 3.86
CA SER A 178 -7.39 -2.54 4.21
C SER A 178 -7.13 -4.03 4.37
N MET A 179 -7.99 -4.88 3.82
CA MET A 179 -7.77 -6.32 3.80
C MET A 179 -6.56 -6.69 2.92
N GLY A 180 -5.64 -7.50 3.45
CA GLY A 180 -4.47 -7.95 2.70
C GLY A 180 -3.48 -6.82 2.38
N ASN A 181 -3.02 -6.74 1.14
CA ASN A 181 -2.08 -5.72 0.65
C ASN A 181 -2.82 -4.52 0.06
N ALA A 182 -3.59 -3.83 0.88
CA ALA A 182 -4.42 -2.71 0.49
C ALA A 182 -3.81 -1.35 0.85
N CYS A 183 -4.63 -0.30 0.81
CA CYS A 183 -4.28 1.11 0.98
C CYS A 183 -3.39 1.71 -0.12
N GLY A 184 -3.30 1.08 -1.28
CA GLY A 184 -2.64 1.68 -2.44
C GLY A 184 -3.37 2.94 -2.92
N ASN A 185 -2.61 3.88 -3.50
CA ASN A 185 -3.13 5.14 -4.07
C ASN A 185 -3.83 6.06 -3.06
N LEU A 186 -3.61 5.90 -1.76
CA LEU A 186 -4.23 6.74 -0.73
C LEU A 186 -3.91 8.22 -0.93
N ILE A 187 -2.69 8.53 -1.37
CA ILE A 187 -2.26 9.91 -1.65
C ILE A 187 -3.08 10.55 -2.77
N ASP A 188 -3.50 9.81 -3.81
CA ASP A 188 -4.30 10.33 -4.92
C ASP A 188 -5.68 10.82 -4.45
N TYR A 189 -6.29 10.12 -3.48
CA TYR A 189 -7.53 10.57 -2.83
C TYR A 189 -7.31 11.88 -2.07
N TRP A 190 -6.23 11.95 -1.30
CA TRP A 190 -5.95 13.12 -0.46
C TRP A 190 -5.56 14.35 -1.26
N GLU A 191 -4.77 14.20 -2.33
CA GLU A 191 -4.48 15.30 -3.26
C GLU A 191 -5.77 15.86 -3.88
N ALA A 192 -6.70 14.99 -4.29
CA ALA A 192 -7.98 15.42 -4.83
C ALA A 192 -8.85 16.10 -3.77
N MET A 193 -9.02 15.50 -2.58
CA MET A 193 -9.83 16.06 -1.50
C MET A 193 -9.27 17.39 -0.98
N GLU A 194 -7.95 17.49 -0.77
CA GLU A 194 -7.28 18.71 -0.29
C GLU A 194 -7.31 19.86 -1.31
N SER A 195 -7.60 19.60 -2.58
CA SER A 195 -7.74 20.62 -3.62
C SER A 195 -9.05 21.42 -3.52
N THR A 196 -9.97 21.03 -2.63
CA THR A 196 -11.29 21.67 -2.48
C THR A 196 -11.57 22.06 -1.03
N ASN A 197 -12.66 22.81 -0.82
CA ASN A 197 -13.14 23.18 0.52
C ASN A 197 -14.34 22.37 0.98
N PHE A 198 -14.92 21.52 0.13
CA PHE A 198 -16.18 20.84 0.44
C PHE A 198 -16.00 19.40 0.89
N PHE A 199 -14.85 18.76 0.58
CA PHE A 199 -14.54 17.47 1.16
C PHE A 199 -14.14 17.62 2.64
N CYS A 200 -14.84 16.88 3.50
CA CYS A 200 -14.51 16.80 4.93
C CYS A 200 -13.44 15.77 5.25
N GLY A 201 -13.13 14.87 4.31
CA GLY A 201 -12.23 13.74 4.49
C GLY A 201 -12.93 12.41 4.26
N GLY A 202 -12.45 11.35 4.91
CA GLY A 202 -13.05 10.03 4.80
C GLY A 202 -12.57 9.06 5.89
N ALA A 203 -13.34 8.00 6.13
CA ALA A 203 -13.03 6.94 7.08
C ALA A 203 -12.45 5.73 6.35
N ILE A 204 -11.20 5.37 6.69
CA ILE A 204 -10.58 4.14 6.19
C ILE A 204 -11.30 2.92 6.76
N TRP A 205 -11.63 1.96 5.93
CA TRP A 205 -12.13 0.67 6.35
C TRP A 205 -10.99 -0.34 6.41
N ASP A 206 -10.42 -0.71 7.54
CA ASP A 206 -10.89 -0.49 8.90
C ASP A 206 -9.71 -0.08 9.81
N TRP A 207 -9.96 0.20 11.07
CA TRP A 207 -8.90 0.53 12.04
C TRP A 207 -8.14 -0.71 12.48
N VAL A 208 -8.85 -1.72 13.01
CA VAL A 208 -8.25 -2.90 13.64
C VAL A 208 -8.85 -4.19 13.10
N ASP A 209 -8.00 -5.19 12.87
CA ASP A 209 -8.49 -6.53 12.54
C ASP A 209 -9.39 -7.07 13.62
N GLN A 210 -10.59 -7.54 13.24
CA GLN A 210 -11.56 -8.13 14.15
C GLN A 210 -11.23 -9.61 14.41
N SER A 211 -9.99 -9.88 14.81
CA SER A 211 -9.47 -11.21 15.06
C SER A 211 -9.38 -11.51 16.55
N MET A 212 -9.44 -12.78 16.91
CA MET A 212 -9.27 -13.27 18.27
C MET A 212 -8.10 -14.22 18.35
N TYR A 213 -7.49 -14.35 19.53
CA TYR A 213 -6.44 -15.33 19.71
C TYR A 213 -6.99 -16.76 19.73
N ASN A 214 -6.32 -17.64 19.00
CA ASN A 214 -6.48 -19.08 19.05
C ASN A 214 -5.11 -19.76 19.12
N TYR A 215 -5.08 -21.07 19.36
CA TYR A 215 -3.86 -21.85 19.48
C TYR A 215 -3.88 -23.01 18.50
N ASP A 216 -2.80 -23.18 17.76
CA ASP A 216 -2.61 -24.36 16.93
C ASP A 216 -2.57 -25.60 17.82
N PRO A 217 -3.47 -26.58 17.61
CA PRO A 217 -3.58 -27.75 18.49
C PRO A 217 -2.37 -28.69 18.42
N LYS A 218 -1.53 -28.60 17.39
CA LYS A 218 -0.36 -29.46 17.20
C LYS A 218 0.91 -28.84 17.79
N THR A 219 1.08 -27.54 17.64
CA THR A 219 2.29 -26.82 18.03
C THR A 219 2.14 -26.02 19.32
N GLY A 220 0.90 -25.75 19.75
CA GLY A 220 0.60 -24.83 20.85
C GLY A 220 0.89 -23.37 20.51
N THR A 221 1.20 -23.05 19.25
CA THR A 221 1.51 -21.69 18.81
C THR A 221 0.25 -20.84 18.82
N ARG A 222 0.32 -19.69 19.49
CA ARG A 222 -0.76 -18.69 19.50
C ARG A 222 -0.78 -17.93 18.16
N TYR A 223 -1.96 -17.73 17.61
CA TYR A 223 -2.15 -16.93 16.38
C TYR A 223 -3.45 -16.11 16.45
N LEU A 224 -3.56 -15.11 15.58
CA LEU A 224 -4.79 -14.33 15.40
C LEU A 224 -5.70 -15.06 14.42
N ALA A 225 -6.86 -15.48 14.91
CA ALA A 225 -7.82 -16.33 14.21
C ALA A 225 -9.01 -15.51 13.68
N TYR A 226 -9.65 -16.03 12.64
CA TYR A 226 -10.82 -15.43 12.00
C TYR A 226 -11.89 -16.51 11.69
N GLY A 227 -12.94 -16.15 10.96
CA GLY A 227 -14.07 -17.04 10.67
C GLY A 227 -13.66 -18.37 10.04
N GLY A 228 -14.14 -19.46 10.62
CA GLY A 228 -13.79 -20.84 10.26
C GLY A 228 -12.70 -21.45 11.12
N ASP A 229 -11.80 -20.68 11.72
CA ASP A 229 -10.71 -21.18 12.59
C ASP A 229 -11.23 -21.75 13.92
N PHE A 230 -12.46 -21.43 14.30
CA PHE A 230 -13.16 -21.94 15.49
C PHE A 230 -14.13 -23.09 15.14
N GLY A 231 -14.12 -23.58 13.91
CA GLY A 231 -15.05 -24.62 13.43
C GLY A 231 -16.46 -24.09 13.11
N ASP A 232 -16.63 -22.80 13.07
CA ASP A 232 -17.89 -22.11 12.76
C ASP A 232 -18.25 -22.25 11.28
N THR A 233 -19.55 -22.44 10.99
CA THR A 233 -20.09 -22.55 9.63
C THR A 233 -21.56 -22.09 9.65
N PRO A 234 -21.99 -21.19 8.74
CA PRO A 234 -21.21 -20.49 7.72
C PRO A 234 -20.25 -19.43 8.28
N ASN A 235 -19.25 -19.03 7.50
CA ASN A 235 -18.33 -17.94 7.85
C ASN A 235 -17.80 -17.27 6.57
N ASP A 236 -17.28 -16.05 6.69
CA ASP A 236 -16.67 -15.28 5.60
C ASP A 236 -15.14 -15.29 5.64
N GLY A 237 -14.54 -16.22 6.41
CA GLY A 237 -13.10 -16.40 6.49
C GLY A 237 -12.40 -15.13 6.98
N GLN A 238 -11.40 -14.70 6.23
CA GLN A 238 -10.56 -13.54 6.54
C GLN A 238 -11.22 -12.18 6.32
N PHE A 239 -12.50 -12.11 5.97
CA PHE A 239 -13.18 -10.85 5.64
C PHE A 239 -13.35 -9.90 6.82
N VAL A 240 -12.88 -10.28 7.99
CA VAL A 240 -12.78 -9.49 9.22
C VAL A 240 -11.36 -8.94 9.48
N MET A 241 -10.40 -9.24 8.60
CA MET A 241 -9.00 -8.80 8.71
C MET A 241 -8.75 -7.52 7.89
N ASN A 242 -9.58 -6.51 8.11
CA ASN A 242 -9.66 -5.29 7.32
C ASN A 242 -8.88 -4.11 7.92
N GLY A 243 -8.32 -4.29 9.12
CA GLY A 243 -7.66 -3.23 9.87
C GLY A 243 -6.33 -2.77 9.27
N ILE A 244 -5.96 -1.53 9.54
CA ILE A 244 -4.60 -1.01 9.32
C ILE A 244 -3.65 -1.39 10.47
N VAL A 245 -4.18 -1.92 11.57
CA VAL A 245 -3.44 -2.57 12.64
C VAL A 245 -3.99 -3.97 12.87
N PHE A 246 -3.14 -4.88 13.38
CA PHE A 246 -3.56 -6.23 13.75
C PHE A 246 -4.48 -6.22 14.98
N GLY A 247 -5.14 -7.34 15.25
CA GLY A 247 -6.03 -7.48 16.41
C GLY A 247 -5.36 -7.34 17.79
N ASP A 248 -4.04 -7.43 17.86
CA ASP A 248 -3.23 -7.14 19.05
C ASP A 248 -2.68 -5.70 19.09
N LEU A 249 -3.15 -4.86 18.16
CA LEU A 249 -2.76 -3.46 18.00
C LEU A 249 -1.30 -3.27 17.58
N GLU A 250 -0.71 -4.25 16.89
CA GLU A 250 0.56 -4.03 16.21
C GLU A 250 0.32 -3.40 14.84
N PRO A 251 1.08 -2.34 14.47
CA PRO A 251 0.92 -1.66 13.18
C PRO A 251 1.21 -2.58 11.98
N LYS A 252 0.31 -2.58 11.00
CA LYS A 252 0.56 -3.16 9.68
C LYS A 252 1.30 -2.18 8.76
N PRO A 253 1.84 -2.62 7.60
CA PRO A 253 2.41 -1.70 6.61
C PRO A 253 1.47 -0.55 6.22
N GLN A 254 0.16 -0.81 6.10
CA GLN A 254 -0.87 0.18 5.81
C GLN A 254 -0.92 1.33 6.82
N TYR A 255 -0.65 1.07 8.09
CA TYR A 255 -0.59 2.08 9.13
C TYR A 255 0.46 3.16 8.82
N TYR A 256 1.62 2.76 8.30
CA TYR A 256 2.68 3.69 7.96
C TYR A 256 2.36 4.51 6.72
N GLU A 257 1.68 3.94 5.73
CA GLU A 257 1.16 4.66 4.58
C GLU A 257 0.14 5.73 5.02
N VAL A 258 -0.84 5.34 5.84
CA VAL A 258 -1.82 6.26 6.42
C VAL A 258 -1.12 7.37 7.20
N ARG A 259 -0.16 7.03 8.05
CA ARG A 259 0.62 8.01 8.83
C ARG A 259 1.31 9.02 7.92
N LYS A 260 1.88 8.57 6.79
CA LYS A 260 2.55 9.44 5.81
C LYS A 260 1.56 10.35 5.11
N VAL A 261 0.50 9.80 4.55
CA VAL A 261 -0.50 10.56 3.79
C VAL A 261 -1.27 11.56 4.67
N TYR A 262 -1.55 11.18 5.93
CA TYR A 262 -2.30 12.00 6.88
C TYR A 262 -1.48 13.08 7.58
N GLN A 263 -0.24 13.33 7.19
CA GLN A 263 0.58 14.39 7.78
C GLN A 263 -0.10 15.76 7.69
N ASN A 264 -0.09 16.47 8.82
CA ASN A 264 -0.65 17.82 8.92
C ASN A 264 0.34 18.93 8.55
N ILE A 265 1.53 18.57 8.11
CA ILE A 265 2.57 19.50 7.66
C ILE A 265 3.05 19.01 6.30
N GLY A 266 2.86 19.83 5.27
CA GLY A 266 3.36 19.58 3.93
C GLY A 266 4.70 20.25 3.70
N VAL A 267 5.57 19.61 2.92
CA VAL A 267 6.81 20.18 2.42
C VAL A 267 6.88 20.00 0.92
N LYS A 268 7.22 21.04 0.19
CA LYS A 268 7.37 21.00 -1.25
C LYS A 268 8.64 21.73 -1.67
N ALA A 269 9.39 21.14 -2.59
CA ALA A 269 10.49 21.86 -3.23
C ALA A 269 9.96 22.99 -4.12
N VAL A 270 10.55 24.16 -4.02
CA VAL A 270 10.28 25.33 -4.86
C VAL A 270 11.43 25.56 -5.83
N ASP A 271 12.66 25.56 -5.31
CA ASP A 271 13.90 25.71 -6.08
C ASP A 271 15.00 24.89 -5.39
N VAL A 272 15.22 23.69 -5.86
CA VAL A 272 16.23 22.77 -5.29
C VAL A 272 17.66 23.27 -5.53
N GLU A 273 17.88 24.07 -6.59
CA GLU A 273 19.20 24.64 -6.88
C GLU A 273 19.61 25.67 -5.82
N LYS A 274 18.63 26.45 -5.32
CA LYS A 274 18.82 27.46 -4.29
C LYS A 274 18.50 26.97 -2.88
N GLY A 275 18.06 25.70 -2.75
CA GLY A 275 17.65 25.17 -1.46
C GLY A 275 16.36 25.77 -0.91
N VAL A 276 15.44 26.22 -1.78
CA VAL A 276 14.17 26.85 -1.36
C VAL A 276 13.06 25.81 -1.31
N PHE A 277 12.41 25.71 -0.15
CA PHE A 277 11.28 24.83 0.11
C PHE A 277 10.10 25.60 0.66
N GLU A 278 8.89 25.18 0.31
CA GLU A 278 7.65 25.67 0.91
C GLU A 278 7.18 24.70 2.00
N ILE A 279 6.85 25.23 3.16
CA ILE A 279 6.17 24.51 4.24
C ILE A 279 4.72 24.98 4.29
N PHE A 280 3.79 24.04 4.37
CA PHE A 280 2.38 24.29 4.56
C PHE A 280 1.90 23.72 5.89
N ASN A 281 1.44 24.57 6.79
CA ASN A 281 0.76 24.17 8.00
C ASN A 281 -0.71 23.83 7.68
N LYS A 282 -1.03 22.54 7.61
CA LYS A 282 -2.37 22.04 7.32
C LYS A 282 -3.30 22.01 8.53
N TYR A 283 -2.77 22.24 9.75
CA TYR A 283 -3.60 22.36 10.96
C TYR A 283 -4.57 23.52 10.86
N TYR A 284 -5.71 23.41 11.54
CA TYR A 284 -6.72 24.47 11.61
C TYR A 284 -6.58 25.35 12.86
N PHE A 285 -6.01 24.82 13.95
CA PHE A 285 -6.02 25.49 15.27
C PHE A 285 -4.63 25.55 15.94
N LYS A 286 -3.59 25.00 15.28
CA LYS A 286 -2.26 24.85 15.88
C LYS A 286 -1.20 25.60 15.09
N ASN A 287 -0.43 26.46 15.78
CA ASN A 287 0.80 27.01 15.23
C ASN A 287 1.91 25.95 15.33
N LEU A 288 2.76 25.83 14.32
CA LEU A 288 3.86 24.86 14.36
C LEU A 288 4.86 25.15 15.49
N ALA A 289 5.02 26.42 15.88
CA ALA A 289 5.87 26.82 16.99
C ALA A 289 5.46 26.22 18.34
N ASP A 290 4.19 25.84 18.49
CA ASP A 290 3.69 25.35 19.78
C ASP A 290 4.29 23.98 20.13
N ASP A 291 4.38 23.07 19.14
CA ASP A 291 4.71 21.68 19.40
C ASP A 291 5.94 21.15 18.65
N TYR A 292 6.44 21.85 17.61
CA TYR A 292 7.41 21.26 16.70
C TYR A 292 8.70 22.05 16.55
N TYR A 293 9.82 21.30 16.46
CA TYR A 293 11.06 21.76 15.85
C TYR A 293 11.13 21.30 14.40
N LEU A 294 11.71 22.15 13.55
CA LEU A 294 12.16 21.82 12.21
C LEU A 294 13.59 21.29 12.27
N MET A 295 13.85 20.16 11.62
CA MET A 295 15.17 19.63 11.31
C MET A 295 15.27 19.32 9.83
N TRP A 296 16.49 19.36 9.28
CA TRP A 296 16.75 18.87 7.94
C TRP A 296 18.12 18.22 7.87
N SER A 297 18.30 17.30 6.92
CA SER A 297 19.55 16.61 6.66
C SER A 297 19.73 16.37 5.17
N VAL A 298 20.99 16.28 4.73
CA VAL A 298 21.37 15.94 3.37
C VAL A 298 21.95 14.53 3.37
N TYR A 299 21.52 13.73 2.42
CA TYR A 299 21.98 12.38 2.18
C TYR A 299 22.71 12.31 0.84
N GLU A 300 23.89 11.68 0.82
CA GLU A 300 24.65 11.30 -0.37
C GLU A 300 24.58 9.78 -0.46
N ASP A 301 23.98 9.24 -1.53
CA ASP A 301 23.80 7.79 -1.71
C ASP A 301 23.34 7.08 -0.42
N GLY A 302 22.35 7.69 0.27
CA GLY A 302 21.75 7.20 1.50
C GLY A 302 22.53 7.39 2.79
N LYS A 303 23.69 7.99 2.75
CA LYS A 303 24.45 8.34 3.96
C LYS A 303 24.21 9.81 4.30
N ALA A 304 23.81 10.09 5.54
CA ALA A 304 23.70 11.45 6.01
C ALA A 304 25.09 12.11 6.03
N ILE A 305 25.25 13.21 5.29
CA ILE A 305 26.50 13.97 5.20
C ILE A 305 26.39 15.34 5.87
N GLN A 306 25.18 15.84 6.08
CA GLN A 306 24.90 17.08 6.78
C GLN A 306 23.58 16.96 7.54
N ALA A 307 23.53 17.50 8.75
CA ALA A 307 22.30 17.62 9.53
C ALA A 307 22.30 18.94 10.29
N THR A 308 21.11 19.50 10.53
CA THR A 308 20.96 20.73 11.31
C THR A 308 20.59 20.45 12.75
N LEU A 309 20.83 21.43 13.60
CA LEU A 309 20.24 21.50 14.92
C LEU A 309 18.74 21.81 14.80
N LYS A 310 18.01 21.50 15.87
CA LYS A 310 16.58 21.83 16.02
C LYS A 310 16.37 23.34 15.88
N LYS A 311 15.44 23.70 15.01
CA LYS A 311 15.11 25.11 14.73
C LYS A 311 13.64 25.35 15.01
N ASP A 312 13.34 26.47 15.70
CA ASP A 312 11.96 26.91 15.84
C ASP A 312 11.38 27.36 14.50
N ILE A 313 10.11 27.06 14.32
CA ILE A 313 9.34 27.48 13.16
C ILE A 313 8.01 28.06 13.61
N ASN A 314 7.81 29.36 13.36
CA ASN A 314 6.55 30.03 13.64
C ASN A 314 5.71 30.10 12.36
N LEU A 315 4.74 29.22 12.24
CA LEU A 315 3.83 29.18 11.10
C LEU A 315 2.40 28.93 11.59
N ALA A 316 1.58 29.95 11.45
CA ALA A 316 0.18 29.93 11.89
C ALA A 316 -0.66 28.89 11.12
N PRO A 317 -1.83 28.48 11.66
CA PRO A 317 -2.75 27.55 11.00
C PRO A 317 -3.07 27.98 9.57
N ARG A 318 -3.12 27.04 8.64
CA ARG A 318 -3.46 27.22 7.22
C ARG A 318 -2.52 28.12 6.42
N GLN A 319 -1.39 28.54 7.00
CA GLN A 319 -0.41 29.41 6.33
C GLN A 319 0.68 28.58 5.62
N ARG A 320 1.31 29.23 4.64
CA ARG A 320 2.46 28.72 3.89
C ARG A 320 3.66 29.64 4.12
N MET A 321 4.85 29.07 4.15
CA MET A 321 6.09 29.81 4.31
C MET A 321 7.18 29.19 3.45
N GLN A 322 7.93 30.01 2.73
CA GLN A 322 9.16 29.56 2.08
C GLN A 322 10.33 29.67 3.07
N ILE A 323 11.16 28.64 3.07
CA ILE A 323 12.39 28.58 3.84
C ILE A 323 13.56 28.27 2.92
N SER A 324 14.75 28.75 3.30
CA SER A 324 16.00 28.38 2.64
C SER A 324 16.78 27.38 3.51
N LEU A 325 17.16 26.26 2.93
CA LEU A 325 17.99 25.24 3.54
C LEU A 325 19.42 25.38 2.97
N PRO A 326 20.40 25.81 3.76
CA PRO A 326 21.74 26.17 3.26
C PRO A 326 22.63 24.94 3.09
N TYR A 327 22.29 24.02 2.20
CA TYR A 327 23.19 22.95 1.82
C TYR A 327 24.16 23.38 0.71
N ASN A 328 25.41 22.87 0.78
CA ASN A 328 26.45 23.21 -0.17
C ASN A 328 26.37 22.37 -1.44
N ARG A 329 25.51 22.75 -2.38
CA ARG A 329 25.33 22.04 -3.65
C ARG A 329 26.61 22.01 -4.50
N ALA A 330 27.47 23.02 -4.40
CA ALA A 330 28.73 23.04 -5.15
C ALA A 330 29.71 21.92 -4.75
N ALA A 331 29.53 21.35 -3.56
CA ALA A 331 30.30 20.21 -3.09
C ALA A 331 29.71 18.84 -3.54
N PHE A 332 28.56 18.83 -4.21
CA PHE A 332 27.92 17.59 -4.65
C PHE A 332 28.70 16.95 -5.81
N LYS A 333 29.03 15.68 -5.65
CA LYS A 333 29.70 14.88 -6.67
C LYS A 333 28.77 14.64 -7.86
N LYS A 334 29.32 14.50 -9.05
CA LYS A 334 28.52 14.23 -10.25
C LYS A 334 27.95 12.82 -10.29
N ASP A 335 28.70 11.86 -9.74
CA ASP A 335 28.39 10.43 -9.72
C ASP A 335 27.54 9.98 -8.51
N ALA A 336 27.12 10.92 -7.65
CA ALA A 336 26.32 10.63 -6.48
C ALA A 336 24.92 11.27 -6.55
N GLU A 337 23.95 10.60 -5.97
CA GLU A 337 22.58 11.06 -5.80
C GLU A 337 22.40 11.74 -4.44
N TYR A 338 21.67 12.85 -4.41
CA TYR A 338 21.46 13.63 -3.18
C TYR A 338 20.00 13.86 -2.89
N PHE A 339 19.64 13.58 -1.64
CA PHE A 339 18.33 13.90 -1.08
C PHE A 339 18.44 14.88 0.08
N VAL A 340 17.44 15.72 0.22
CA VAL A 340 17.20 16.51 1.43
C VAL A 340 15.99 15.93 2.14
N LYS A 341 16.17 15.58 3.41
CA LYS A 341 15.12 15.13 4.31
C LYS A 341 14.76 16.26 5.25
N VAL A 342 13.48 16.64 5.30
CA VAL A 342 12.93 17.67 6.18
C VAL A 342 12.02 17.00 7.18
N GLN A 343 12.19 17.26 8.48
CA GLN A 343 11.45 16.60 9.55
C GLN A 343 10.88 17.63 10.54
N PHE A 344 9.68 17.34 11.04
CA PHE A 344 9.04 18.06 12.14
C PHE A 344 8.92 17.12 13.33
N ILE A 345 9.64 17.44 14.39
CA ILE A 345 9.75 16.62 15.58
C ILE A 345 9.13 17.30 16.79
N LEU A 346 8.56 16.51 17.71
CA LEU A 346 7.95 17.05 18.92
C LEU A 346 8.99 17.74 19.82
N LYS A 347 8.64 18.93 20.31
CA LYS A 347 9.42 19.69 21.30
C LYS A 347 9.46 19.02 22.65
N ASP A 348 8.33 18.51 23.08
CA ASP A 348 8.12 17.91 24.38
C ASP A 348 7.46 16.53 24.27
N LYS A 349 7.53 15.78 25.36
CA LYS A 349 6.81 14.53 25.49
C LYS A 349 5.30 14.80 25.52
N MET A 350 4.57 14.08 24.69
CA MET A 350 3.11 14.02 24.68
C MET A 350 2.62 12.71 25.33
N PRO A 351 1.35 12.62 25.75
CA PRO A 351 0.82 11.35 26.26
C PRO A 351 0.96 10.17 25.27
N TRP A 352 0.99 10.47 23.97
CA TRP A 352 0.98 9.51 22.88
C TRP A 352 2.31 9.33 22.15
N ALA A 353 3.32 10.18 22.44
CA ALA A 353 4.65 10.06 21.84
C ALA A 353 5.73 10.75 22.69
N ASP A 354 6.94 10.21 22.66
CA ASP A 354 8.06 10.81 23.34
C ASP A 354 8.55 12.09 22.65
N LYS A 355 9.32 12.87 23.38
CA LYS A 355 10.06 13.99 22.81
C LYS A 355 10.88 13.53 21.61
N ASP A 356 11.01 14.41 20.61
CA ASP A 356 11.72 14.15 19.35
C ASP A 356 11.04 13.12 18.42
N PHE A 357 9.81 12.70 18.73
CA PHE A 357 9.04 11.87 17.81
C PHE A 357 8.77 12.64 16.50
N VAL A 358 9.05 11.99 15.36
CA VAL A 358 8.84 12.57 14.03
C VAL A 358 7.36 12.52 13.68
N MET A 359 6.70 13.69 13.65
CA MET A 359 5.28 13.81 13.29
C MET A 359 5.04 13.94 11.79
N ALA A 360 5.95 14.64 11.12
CA ALA A 360 5.90 14.77 9.67
C ALA A 360 7.31 14.79 9.10
N GLU A 361 7.46 14.21 7.94
CA GLU A 361 8.73 14.25 7.21
C GLU A 361 8.51 14.20 5.71
N GLU A 362 9.44 14.82 4.97
CA GLU A 362 9.49 14.73 3.52
C GLU A 362 10.93 14.54 3.06
N GLN A 363 11.11 13.72 2.03
CA GLN A 363 12.38 13.52 1.36
C GLN A 363 12.25 14.01 -0.08
N VAL A 364 13.17 14.87 -0.47
CA VAL A 364 13.16 15.49 -1.79
C VAL A 364 14.48 15.21 -2.48
N LEU A 365 14.41 14.67 -3.69
CA LEU A 365 15.56 14.53 -4.58
C LEU A 365 16.04 15.93 -4.99
N VAL A 366 17.30 16.25 -4.70
CA VAL A 366 17.88 17.57 -5.02
C VAL A 366 18.95 17.49 -6.11
N LYS A 367 19.49 16.29 -6.36
CA LYS A 367 20.41 16.03 -7.46
C LYS A 367 20.45 14.53 -7.79
N GLU A 368 20.24 14.20 -9.05
CA GLU A 368 20.51 12.87 -9.59
C GLU A 368 22.00 12.66 -9.86
N ALA A 369 22.44 11.43 -9.82
CA ALA A 369 23.75 11.05 -10.31
C ALA A 369 23.76 11.14 -11.86
N THR A 370 24.64 11.94 -12.42
CA THR A 370 24.73 12.11 -13.89
C THR A 370 25.87 11.34 -14.54
N ASP A 371 26.92 11.07 -13.79
CA ASP A 371 28.17 10.49 -14.30
C ASP A 371 28.52 9.15 -13.60
N ARG A 372 27.51 8.40 -13.12
CA ARG A 372 27.77 7.03 -12.67
C ARG A 372 28.14 6.19 -13.89
N PRO A 373 29.39 5.71 -13.96
CA PRO A 373 29.73 4.81 -15.05
C PRO A 373 28.86 3.56 -14.95
N LEU A 374 28.28 3.16 -16.06
CA LEU A 374 27.60 1.87 -16.14
C LEU A 374 28.62 0.77 -15.80
N ILE A 375 28.17 -0.32 -15.20
CA ILE A 375 29.04 -1.49 -14.93
C ILE A 375 29.75 -1.90 -16.22
N SER A 376 29.05 -1.84 -17.34
CA SER A 376 29.60 -2.09 -18.68
C SER A 376 30.76 -1.18 -19.09
N GLU A 377 30.77 0.08 -18.64
CA GLU A 377 31.88 1.02 -18.96
C GLU A 377 33.10 0.74 -18.10
N VAL A 378 32.91 0.45 -16.80
CA VAL A 378 34.00 0.06 -15.91
C VAL A 378 34.60 -1.26 -16.33
N ALA A 379 33.78 -2.27 -16.60
CA ALA A 379 34.20 -3.59 -17.04
C ALA A 379 34.89 -3.58 -18.42
N ALA A 380 34.44 -2.71 -19.33
CA ALA A 380 35.09 -2.55 -20.65
C ALA A 380 36.49 -1.93 -20.59
N ALA A 381 36.79 -1.17 -19.55
CA ALA A 381 38.12 -0.59 -19.34
C ALA A 381 39.15 -1.59 -18.78
N THR A 382 38.69 -2.78 -18.33
CA THR A 382 39.59 -3.80 -17.77
C THR A 382 40.26 -4.59 -18.87
N ALA A 383 41.60 -4.61 -18.85
CA ALA A 383 42.37 -5.42 -19.78
C ALA A 383 42.22 -6.91 -19.44
N GLY A 384 42.09 -7.74 -20.46
CA GLY A 384 42.00 -9.19 -20.31
C GLY A 384 41.59 -9.88 -21.61
N SER A 385 41.62 -11.20 -21.61
CA SER A 385 41.17 -12.00 -22.75
C SER A 385 40.14 -13.05 -22.31
N LEU A 386 39.17 -13.26 -23.15
CA LEU A 386 38.20 -14.35 -22.98
C LEU A 386 38.52 -15.50 -23.91
N LYS A 387 38.33 -16.73 -23.46
CA LYS A 387 38.31 -17.93 -24.29
C LYS A 387 36.88 -18.43 -24.36
N SER A 388 36.38 -18.61 -25.55
CA SER A 388 35.03 -19.16 -25.74
C SER A 388 35.08 -20.45 -26.56
N ARG A 389 34.19 -21.37 -26.22
CA ARG A 389 34.04 -22.64 -26.94
C ARG A 389 32.56 -23.05 -26.96
N MET A 390 32.09 -23.44 -28.14
CA MET A 390 30.84 -24.17 -28.24
C MET A 390 31.11 -25.65 -27.93
N ASN A 391 30.36 -26.24 -27.02
CA ASN A 391 30.41 -27.65 -26.69
C ASN A 391 29.20 -28.37 -27.30
N PRO A 392 29.39 -29.10 -28.44
CA PRO A 392 28.25 -29.73 -29.12
C PRO A 392 27.60 -30.85 -28.33
N SER A 393 28.34 -31.50 -27.43
CA SER A 393 27.77 -32.64 -26.65
C SER A 393 26.90 -32.18 -25.51
N THR A 394 27.05 -30.96 -25.02
CA THR A 394 26.26 -30.39 -23.92
C THR A 394 25.34 -29.25 -24.38
N GLU A 395 25.42 -28.86 -25.64
CA GLU A 395 24.72 -27.69 -26.22
C GLU A 395 24.93 -26.42 -25.40
N ARG A 396 26.23 -26.17 -24.96
CA ARG A 396 26.57 -25.01 -24.14
C ARG A 396 27.65 -24.17 -24.78
N ILE A 397 27.59 -22.87 -24.51
CA ILE A 397 28.63 -21.91 -24.81
C ILE A 397 29.44 -21.70 -23.53
N GLU A 398 30.65 -22.21 -23.52
CA GLU A 398 31.60 -22.07 -22.40
C GLU A 398 32.46 -20.82 -22.61
N ILE A 399 32.53 -19.95 -21.59
CA ILE A 399 33.34 -18.74 -21.59
C ILE A 399 34.25 -18.76 -20.34
N LYS A 400 35.55 -18.60 -20.57
CA LYS A 400 36.54 -18.56 -19.49
C LYS A 400 37.34 -17.26 -19.59
N GLY A 401 37.44 -16.58 -18.46
CA GLY A 401 38.33 -15.43 -18.25
C GLY A 401 39.32 -15.70 -17.11
N ASP A 402 40.03 -14.67 -16.72
CA ASP A 402 40.94 -14.77 -15.58
C ASP A 402 40.13 -14.83 -14.28
N GLY A 403 40.22 -15.99 -13.61
CA GLY A 403 39.55 -16.24 -12.35
C GLY A 403 38.03 -16.50 -12.44
N PHE A 404 37.43 -16.69 -13.61
CA PHE A 404 36.03 -17.06 -13.72
C PHE A 404 35.72 -18.00 -14.90
N GLU A 405 34.61 -18.72 -14.74
CA GLU A 405 34.02 -19.59 -15.77
C GLU A 405 32.51 -19.40 -15.82
N ALA A 406 31.96 -19.17 -17.02
CA ALA A 406 30.52 -19.08 -17.27
C ALA A 406 30.11 -20.06 -18.38
N GLU A 407 29.04 -20.78 -18.18
CA GLU A 407 28.40 -21.60 -19.21
C GLU A 407 27.01 -21.07 -19.51
N PHE A 408 26.67 -20.97 -20.80
CA PHE A 408 25.35 -20.58 -21.26
C PHE A 408 24.66 -21.77 -21.95
N ASP A 409 23.43 -22.04 -21.54
CA ASP A 409 22.61 -23.12 -22.08
C ASP A 409 21.89 -22.65 -23.36
N GLN A 410 22.13 -23.34 -24.47
CA GLN A 410 21.49 -23.02 -25.75
C GLN A 410 20.03 -23.48 -25.82
N GLN A 411 19.58 -24.38 -24.94
CA GLN A 411 18.18 -24.81 -24.94
C GLN A 411 17.27 -23.73 -24.32
N THR A 412 17.74 -23.05 -23.28
CA THR A 412 16.94 -22.09 -22.51
C THR A 412 17.37 -20.63 -22.68
N GLY A 413 18.52 -20.38 -23.31
CA GLY A 413 19.06 -19.02 -23.49
C GLY A 413 19.49 -18.35 -22.18
N SER A 414 19.92 -19.12 -21.18
CA SER A 414 20.28 -18.61 -19.86
C SER A 414 21.68 -19.06 -19.42
N ILE A 415 22.22 -18.41 -18.38
CA ILE A 415 23.41 -18.92 -17.72
C ILE A 415 23.09 -20.29 -17.13
N TYR A 416 23.87 -21.29 -17.50
CA TYR A 416 23.78 -22.63 -16.93
C TYR A 416 24.57 -22.75 -15.64
N SER A 417 25.82 -22.25 -15.62
CA SER A 417 26.67 -22.21 -14.44
C SER A 417 27.56 -20.97 -14.43
N LEU A 418 27.91 -20.48 -13.24
CA LEU A 418 28.82 -19.36 -13.04
C LEU A 418 29.71 -19.62 -11.82
N LYS A 419 31.02 -19.50 -12.00
CA LYS A 419 32.03 -19.64 -10.95
C LYS A 419 33.04 -18.52 -10.99
N TYR A 420 33.49 -18.10 -9.80
CA TYR A 420 34.62 -17.20 -9.63
C TYR A 420 35.64 -17.90 -8.71
N GLY A 421 36.81 -18.25 -9.28
CA GLY A 421 37.76 -19.10 -8.61
C GLY A 421 37.16 -20.46 -8.21
N ASP A 422 37.20 -20.77 -6.94
CA ASP A 422 36.60 -21.98 -6.33
C ASP A 422 35.13 -21.80 -5.91
N LYS A 423 34.58 -20.58 -6.01
CA LYS A 423 33.23 -20.24 -5.58
C LYS A 423 32.18 -20.42 -6.68
N THR A 424 31.20 -21.24 -6.44
CA THR A 424 30.03 -21.38 -7.34
C THR A 424 28.97 -20.35 -6.97
N ILE A 425 28.66 -19.43 -7.88
CA ILE A 425 27.60 -18.43 -7.72
C ILE A 425 26.27 -18.95 -8.28
N ILE A 426 26.31 -19.59 -9.43
CA ILE A 426 25.16 -20.22 -10.07
C ILE A 426 25.50 -21.68 -10.31
N ALA A 427 24.81 -22.59 -9.64
CA ALA A 427 24.94 -24.01 -9.87
C ALA A 427 24.22 -24.43 -11.15
N ALA A 428 24.59 -25.58 -11.69
CA ALA A 428 24.10 -26.12 -12.97
C ALA A 428 22.56 -25.99 -13.15
N GLY A 429 22.14 -25.28 -14.18
CA GLY A 429 20.72 -25.11 -14.56
C GLY A 429 19.91 -24.10 -13.71
N ASN A 430 20.55 -23.41 -12.77
CA ASN A 430 19.88 -22.48 -11.85
C ASN A 430 20.01 -21.00 -12.23
N GLY A 431 20.46 -20.70 -13.43
CA GLY A 431 20.59 -19.32 -13.92
C GLY A 431 19.26 -18.60 -14.12
N PRO A 432 19.32 -17.28 -14.40
CA PRO A 432 18.13 -16.44 -14.51
C PRO A 432 17.16 -16.92 -15.58
N LYS A 433 15.91 -17.13 -15.21
CA LYS A 433 14.80 -17.47 -16.12
C LYS A 433 13.67 -16.50 -15.93
N LEU A 434 12.98 -16.17 -17.03
CA LEU A 434 11.81 -15.31 -16.98
C LEU A 434 10.74 -15.90 -16.05
N ASP A 435 10.21 -15.08 -15.18
CA ASP A 435 9.13 -15.45 -14.28
C ASP A 435 8.10 -14.32 -14.22
N ALA A 436 6.84 -14.69 -14.30
CA ALA A 436 5.73 -13.75 -14.35
C ALA A 436 4.68 -14.03 -13.27
N LEU A 437 5.01 -14.85 -12.26
CA LEU A 437 4.10 -15.17 -11.16
C LEU A 437 4.79 -14.90 -9.80
N ARG A 438 4.01 -14.48 -8.82
CA ARG A 438 4.38 -14.38 -7.41
C ARG A 438 3.35 -15.09 -6.54
N ALA A 439 3.67 -15.27 -5.27
CA ALA A 439 2.66 -15.68 -4.29
C ALA A 439 1.50 -14.68 -4.26
N PHE A 440 0.29 -15.19 -4.10
CA PHE A 440 -0.90 -14.34 -4.08
C PHE A 440 -0.99 -13.52 -2.81
N THR A 441 -1.57 -12.35 -2.99
CA THR A 441 -2.15 -11.58 -1.90
C THR A 441 -3.68 -11.75 -1.95
N ASN A 442 -4.36 -11.38 -0.87
CA ASN A 442 -5.83 -11.49 -0.82
C ASN A 442 -6.52 -10.67 -1.91
N ASN A 443 -5.93 -9.53 -2.30
CA ASN A 443 -6.47 -8.67 -3.35
C ASN A 443 -6.35 -9.28 -4.75
N ASP A 444 -5.52 -10.29 -4.94
CA ASP A 444 -5.37 -10.98 -6.22
C ASP A 444 -6.58 -11.87 -6.56
N ASN A 445 -7.48 -12.14 -5.61
CA ASN A 445 -8.68 -12.98 -5.81
C ASN A 445 -9.53 -12.54 -7.01
N TRP A 446 -9.46 -11.27 -7.41
CA TRP A 446 -10.18 -10.72 -8.55
C TRP A 446 -9.46 -10.93 -9.89
N PHE A 447 -8.14 -11.27 -9.88
CA PHE A 447 -7.29 -11.25 -11.07
C PHE A 447 -6.52 -12.53 -11.33
N TYR A 448 -6.41 -13.44 -10.37
CA TYR A 448 -5.49 -14.57 -10.47
C TYR A 448 -5.90 -15.65 -11.49
N ALA A 449 -7.19 -15.80 -11.77
CA ALA A 449 -7.68 -16.86 -12.66
C ALA A 449 -7.00 -16.82 -14.05
N PRO A 450 -6.94 -15.68 -14.76
CA PRO A 450 -6.22 -15.57 -16.02
C PRO A 450 -4.74 -15.93 -15.94
N TRP A 451 -4.07 -15.68 -14.79
CA TRP A 451 -2.64 -16.02 -14.65
C TRP A 451 -2.38 -17.52 -14.76
N PHE A 452 -3.30 -18.34 -14.23
CA PHE A 452 -3.21 -19.80 -14.35
C PHE A 452 -3.70 -20.29 -15.71
N GLU A 453 -4.81 -19.74 -16.21
CA GLU A 453 -5.36 -20.06 -17.51
C GLU A 453 -4.35 -19.83 -18.64
N TYR A 454 -3.54 -18.77 -18.53
CA TYR A 454 -2.45 -18.45 -19.45
C TYR A 454 -1.11 -19.09 -19.05
N GLY A 455 -1.07 -19.89 -18.00
CA GLY A 455 0.07 -20.72 -17.65
C GLY A 455 1.26 -20.00 -17.04
N LEU A 456 1.08 -18.80 -16.44
CA LEU A 456 2.19 -18.05 -15.82
C LEU A 456 2.91 -18.84 -14.73
N HIS A 457 2.23 -19.81 -14.09
CA HIS A 457 2.77 -20.66 -13.02
C HIS A 457 3.72 -21.77 -13.50
N ASN A 458 3.79 -22.03 -14.81
CA ASN A 458 4.55 -23.15 -15.37
C ASN A 458 5.20 -22.80 -16.70
N LEU A 459 5.84 -21.64 -16.78
CA LEU A 459 6.56 -21.22 -17.98
C LEU A 459 7.76 -22.14 -18.25
N GLN A 460 7.81 -22.69 -19.45
CA GLN A 460 8.98 -23.39 -20.00
C GLN A 460 9.65 -22.48 -21.03
N HIS A 461 10.96 -22.49 -21.02
CA HIS A 461 11.78 -21.61 -21.85
C HIS A 461 12.43 -22.40 -22.96
N LYS A 462 12.28 -21.92 -24.17
CA LYS A 462 12.86 -22.54 -25.37
C LYS A 462 13.57 -21.47 -26.17
N MET A 463 14.87 -21.69 -26.38
CA MET A 463 15.65 -20.84 -27.28
C MET A 463 15.19 -21.07 -28.72
N ILE A 464 14.96 -19.98 -29.44
CA ILE A 464 14.55 -19.95 -30.86
C ILE A 464 15.75 -19.62 -31.74
N GLU A 465 16.56 -18.66 -31.33
CA GLU A 465 17.71 -18.19 -32.10
C GLU A 465 18.85 -17.82 -31.15
N VAL A 466 20.08 -18.09 -31.55
CA VAL A 466 21.28 -17.70 -30.83
C VAL A 466 22.34 -17.19 -31.78
N THR A 467 23.02 -16.11 -31.39
CA THR A 467 24.25 -15.66 -32.00
C THR A 467 25.30 -15.40 -30.90
N ALA A 468 26.57 -15.74 -31.21
CA ALA A 468 27.67 -15.50 -30.30
C ALA A 468 28.81 -14.84 -31.08
N ARG A 469 29.34 -13.74 -30.58
CA ARG A 469 30.44 -13.01 -31.22
C ARG A 469 31.36 -12.37 -30.20
N GLU A 470 32.66 -12.37 -30.52
CA GLU A 470 33.60 -11.56 -29.81
C GLU A 470 33.59 -10.14 -30.40
N LYS A 471 33.58 -9.14 -29.53
CA LYS A 471 33.62 -7.73 -29.89
C LYS A 471 34.34 -6.95 -28.80
N ASP A 472 35.42 -6.21 -29.17
CA ASP A 472 36.16 -5.35 -28.25
C ASP A 472 36.58 -6.08 -26.95
N SER A 473 37.20 -7.26 -27.11
CA SER A 473 37.66 -8.16 -26.04
C SER A 473 36.58 -8.72 -25.13
N LYS A 474 35.31 -8.50 -25.42
CA LYS A 474 34.14 -9.05 -24.69
C LYS A 474 33.36 -10.03 -25.55
N MET A 475 32.68 -10.98 -24.91
CA MET A 475 31.79 -11.93 -25.59
C MET A 475 30.35 -11.43 -25.50
N VAL A 476 29.71 -11.29 -26.66
CA VAL A 476 28.30 -10.90 -26.78
C VAL A 476 27.48 -12.08 -27.29
N LEU A 477 26.52 -12.52 -26.49
CA LEU A 477 25.56 -13.59 -26.82
C LEU A 477 24.19 -12.98 -26.98
N SER A 478 23.54 -13.19 -28.11
CA SER A 478 22.16 -12.77 -28.31
C SER A 478 21.26 -14.00 -28.43
N PHE A 479 20.22 -14.04 -27.61
CA PHE A 479 19.22 -15.12 -27.64
C PHE A 479 17.84 -14.53 -27.89
N THR A 480 17.04 -15.21 -28.72
CA THR A 480 15.60 -15.08 -28.75
C THR A 480 14.98 -16.28 -28.04
N VAL A 481 14.25 -16.04 -26.97
CA VAL A 481 13.69 -17.09 -26.11
C VAL A 481 12.17 -16.99 -26.11
N GLU A 482 11.49 -18.08 -26.40
CA GLU A 482 10.06 -18.26 -26.20
C GLU A 482 9.80 -18.85 -24.81
N SER A 483 8.90 -18.23 -24.05
CA SER A 483 8.48 -18.71 -22.73
C SER A 483 6.97 -18.95 -22.74
N GLN A 484 6.58 -20.22 -22.68
CA GLN A 484 5.19 -20.67 -22.78
C GLN A 484 4.94 -21.85 -21.83
N ALA A 485 3.76 -21.94 -21.25
CA ALA A 485 3.36 -23.14 -20.52
C ALA A 485 3.07 -24.31 -21.47
N PRO A 486 3.32 -25.55 -21.07
CA PRO A 486 2.99 -26.73 -21.89
C PRO A 486 1.49 -26.97 -22.00
N ASN A 487 0.73 -26.67 -20.94
CA ASN A 487 -0.71 -26.95 -20.85
C ASN A 487 -1.46 -25.76 -20.26
N ALA A 488 -2.71 -25.59 -20.67
CA ALA A 488 -3.65 -24.71 -20.01
C ALA A 488 -4.03 -25.25 -18.62
N ALA A 489 -4.39 -24.38 -17.71
CA ALA A 489 -4.99 -24.74 -16.44
C ALA A 489 -6.41 -24.17 -16.34
N SER A 490 -7.26 -24.81 -15.55
CA SER A 490 -8.55 -24.27 -15.13
C SER A 490 -8.55 -24.02 -13.63
N ILE A 491 -9.36 -23.08 -13.20
CA ILE A 491 -9.53 -22.80 -11.79
C ILE A 491 -10.94 -23.15 -11.38
N LYS A 492 -11.06 -24.02 -10.39
CA LYS A 492 -12.33 -24.39 -9.80
C LYS A 492 -12.39 -23.88 -8.36
N GLY A 493 -13.55 -23.38 -7.98
CA GLY A 493 -13.76 -22.78 -6.67
C GLY A 493 -13.16 -21.37 -6.62
N GLY A 494 -13.12 -20.79 -5.44
CA GLY A 494 -12.74 -19.39 -5.25
C GLY A 494 -13.93 -18.47 -5.48
N THR A 495 -14.46 -18.00 -4.38
CA THR A 495 -15.38 -16.88 -4.36
C THR A 495 -14.67 -15.74 -3.64
N SER A 496 -15.16 -14.53 -3.76
CA SER A 496 -14.74 -13.37 -2.98
C SER A 496 -14.74 -13.62 -1.45
N SER A 497 -15.37 -14.70 -1.00
CA SER A 497 -15.44 -15.14 0.40
C SER A 497 -14.32 -16.09 0.85
N GLY A 498 -13.19 -16.14 0.17
CA GLY A 498 -12.00 -16.83 0.67
C GLY A 498 -12.01 -18.37 0.58
N LYS A 499 -12.92 -18.98 -0.16
CA LYS A 499 -12.86 -20.43 -0.42
C LYS A 499 -11.64 -20.76 -1.28
N ASN A 500 -10.92 -21.79 -0.89
CA ASN A 500 -9.72 -22.25 -1.59
C ASN A 500 -10.00 -22.52 -3.07
N SER A 501 -9.29 -21.83 -3.94
CA SER A 501 -9.30 -22.13 -5.35
C SER A 501 -8.38 -23.32 -5.63
N ILE A 502 -8.84 -24.22 -6.46
CA ILE A 502 -8.06 -25.37 -6.92
C ILE A 502 -7.63 -25.11 -8.35
N VAL A 503 -6.32 -25.13 -8.59
CA VAL A 503 -5.75 -25.09 -9.93
C VAL A 503 -5.69 -26.52 -10.45
N GLU A 504 -6.41 -26.80 -11.52
CA GLU A 504 -6.37 -28.10 -12.22
C GLU A 504 -5.72 -27.92 -13.58
N LEU A 505 -4.66 -28.68 -13.85
CA LEU A 505 -4.10 -28.78 -15.21
C LEU A 505 -5.12 -29.44 -16.11
N THR A 506 -5.31 -28.87 -17.29
CA THR A 506 -6.17 -29.46 -18.33
C THR A 506 -5.34 -30.25 -19.33
N ASP A 507 -5.98 -31.19 -20.07
CA ASP A 507 -5.33 -31.91 -21.16
C ASP A 507 -5.08 -31.02 -22.40
N ARG A 508 -5.60 -29.79 -22.42
CA ARG A 508 -5.40 -28.85 -23.51
C ARG A 508 -3.95 -28.37 -23.52
N LYS A 509 -3.19 -28.82 -24.49
CA LYS A 509 -1.83 -28.34 -24.75
C LYS A 509 -1.85 -26.94 -25.36
N PHE A 510 -0.90 -26.12 -25.00
CA PHE A 510 -0.68 -24.82 -25.65
C PHE A 510 -0.03 -25.04 -27.02
N GLY A 511 -0.56 -24.33 -28.02
CA GLY A 511 -0.03 -24.25 -29.37
C GLY A 511 0.62 -22.91 -29.69
N ALA A 512 1.05 -22.78 -30.94
CA ALA A 512 1.78 -21.60 -31.39
C ALA A 512 1.03 -20.25 -31.23
N ASN A 513 -0.29 -20.27 -31.23
CA ASN A 513 -1.15 -19.08 -31.11
C ASN A 513 -1.63 -18.81 -29.69
N ASP A 514 -1.28 -19.66 -28.74
CA ASP A 514 -1.61 -19.45 -27.34
C ASP A 514 -0.67 -18.43 -26.68
N PHE A 515 -1.00 -18.05 -25.44
CA PHE A 515 -0.23 -17.07 -24.69
C PHE A 515 1.24 -17.47 -24.54
N LYS A 516 2.13 -16.55 -24.81
CA LYS A 516 3.57 -16.68 -24.57
C LYS A 516 4.27 -15.34 -24.46
N PHE A 517 5.45 -15.36 -23.89
CA PHE A 517 6.42 -14.28 -23.98
C PHE A 517 7.48 -14.59 -25.02
N ILE A 518 7.90 -13.58 -25.76
CA ILE A 518 9.12 -13.60 -26.59
C ILE A 518 10.11 -12.61 -25.95
N THR A 519 11.26 -13.11 -25.60
CA THR A 519 12.31 -12.33 -24.95
C THR A 519 13.55 -12.27 -25.84
N ASN A 520 13.96 -11.07 -26.22
CA ASN A 520 15.25 -10.83 -26.87
C ASN A 520 16.25 -10.46 -25.79
N GLN A 521 17.27 -11.28 -25.59
CA GLN A 521 18.29 -11.14 -24.57
C GLN A 521 19.65 -10.86 -25.21
N VAL A 522 20.38 -9.91 -24.69
CA VAL A 522 21.78 -9.66 -25.04
C VAL A 522 22.61 -9.80 -23.76
N TRP A 523 23.38 -10.86 -23.69
CA TRP A 523 24.35 -11.10 -22.63
C TRP A 523 25.70 -10.61 -23.06
N THR A 524 26.33 -9.78 -22.25
CA THR A 524 27.71 -9.32 -22.46
C THR A 524 28.56 -9.83 -21.32
N VAL A 525 29.56 -10.65 -21.64
CA VAL A 525 30.58 -11.16 -20.69
C VAL A 525 31.84 -10.37 -20.89
N TYR A 526 32.34 -9.75 -19.81
CA TYR A 526 33.51 -8.91 -19.82
C TYR A 526 34.75 -9.65 -19.30
N PRO A 527 36.00 -9.21 -19.68
CA PRO A 527 37.24 -9.85 -19.24
C PRO A 527 37.46 -9.91 -17.73
N ASP A 528 36.86 -8.97 -16.97
CA ASP A 528 36.89 -8.93 -15.49
C ASP A 528 35.93 -9.91 -14.81
N GLY A 529 35.12 -10.64 -15.59
CA GLY A 529 34.12 -11.54 -15.11
C GLY A 529 32.72 -10.91 -14.89
N SER A 530 32.56 -9.61 -15.08
CA SER A 530 31.26 -8.96 -15.07
C SER A 530 30.39 -9.51 -16.20
N ILE A 531 29.08 -9.73 -15.90
CA ILE A 531 28.11 -10.20 -16.88
C ILE A 531 26.91 -9.27 -16.85
N GLU A 532 26.57 -8.71 -18.00
CA GLU A 532 25.41 -7.83 -18.19
C GLU A 532 24.32 -8.55 -18.99
N LEU A 533 23.08 -8.41 -18.58
CA LEU A 533 21.91 -8.81 -19.35
C LEU A 533 21.08 -7.60 -19.73
N GLN A 534 20.91 -7.38 -21.02
CA GLN A 534 19.89 -6.48 -21.56
C GLN A 534 18.78 -7.34 -22.16
N SER A 535 17.54 -7.11 -21.77
CA SER A 535 16.42 -7.89 -22.28
C SER A 535 15.21 -7.04 -22.65
N SER A 536 14.58 -7.39 -23.78
CA SER A 536 13.30 -6.83 -24.21
C SER A 536 12.28 -7.96 -24.24
N ILE A 537 11.18 -7.79 -23.48
CA ILE A 537 10.16 -8.81 -23.28
C ILE A 537 8.88 -8.33 -23.95
N THR A 538 8.32 -9.15 -24.82
CA THR A 538 7.01 -8.93 -25.44
C THR A 538 6.06 -10.06 -25.11
N SER A 539 4.78 -9.76 -24.93
CA SER A 539 3.72 -10.72 -24.68
C SER A 539 2.78 -10.78 -25.88
N THR A 540 2.31 -11.97 -26.22
CA THR A 540 1.26 -12.14 -27.24
C THR A 540 -0.09 -11.59 -26.78
N ARG A 541 -0.24 -11.19 -25.52
CA ARG A 541 -1.45 -10.58 -24.97
C ARG A 541 -1.10 -9.37 -24.06
N PRO A 542 -0.84 -8.20 -24.65
CA PRO A 542 -0.42 -7.01 -23.88
C PRO A 542 -1.45 -6.53 -22.84
N SER A 543 -2.73 -6.89 -23.00
CA SER A 543 -3.80 -6.50 -22.08
C SER A 543 -3.87 -7.36 -20.79
N LEU A 544 -3.08 -8.45 -20.70
CA LEU A 544 -3.03 -9.26 -19.49
C LEU A 544 -2.27 -8.51 -18.39
N THR A 545 -2.95 -8.21 -17.30
CA THR A 545 -2.31 -7.66 -16.11
C THR A 545 -1.46 -8.74 -15.45
N LEU A 546 -0.16 -8.49 -15.34
CA LEU A 546 0.79 -9.42 -14.75
C LEU A 546 0.97 -9.13 -13.25
N PRO A 547 1.05 -10.18 -12.40
CA PRO A 547 1.34 -9.99 -10.97
C PRO A 547 2.79 -9.62 -10.69
N ARG A 548 3.68 -9.99 -11.60
CA ARG A 548 5.11 -9.71 -11.63
C ARG A 548 5.66 -9.93 -13.03
N LEU A 549 6.76 -9.29 -13.34
CA LEU A 549 7.61 -9.62 -14.48
C LEU A 549 9.07 -9.44 -14.08
N GLY A 550 9.88 -10.49 -14.23
CA GLY A 550 11.28 -10.44 -13.83
C GLY A 550 12.04 -11.72 -14.12
N TYR A 551 13.23 -11.81 -13.60
CA TYR A 551 14.05 -13.01 -13.69
C TYR A 551 14.22 -13.64 -12.30
N VAL A 552 14.13 -14.95 -12.22
CA VAL A 552 14.39 -15.73 -11.01
C VAL A 552 15.59 -16.66 -11.26
N MET A 553 16.55 -16.64 -10.34
CA MET A 553 17.68 -17.55 -10.30
C MET A 553 17.81 -18.19 -8.92
N LYS A 554 18.50 -19.31 -8.83
CA LYS A 554 18.83 -19.94 -7.55
C LYS A 554 20.34 -19.85 -7.32
N VAL A 555 20.69 -19.41 -6.12
CA VAL A 555 22.06 -19.37 -5.64
C VAL A 555 22.28 -20.39 -4.51
N PRO A 556 23.51 -20.86 -4.26
CA PRO A 556 23.81 -21.74 -3.13
C PRO A 556 23.41 -21.12 -1.79
N GLN A 557 23.07 -21.95 -0.81
CA GLN A 557 22.58 -21.54 0.50
C GLN A 557 23.55 -20.62 1.27
N GLU A 558 24.83 -20.73 1.02
CA GLU A 558 25.87 -19.86 1.60
C GLU A 558 25.69 -18.37 1.23
N TYR A 559 24.93 -18.07 0.16
CA TYR A 559 24.55 -16.72 -0.27
C TYR A 559 23.12 -16.34 0.15
N ALA A 560 22.55 -16.97 1.19
CA ALA A 560 21.20 -16.67 1.67
C ALA A 560 21.05 -15.24 2.23
N ASN A 561 22.14 -14.65 2.70
CA ASN A 561 22.15 -13.26 3.15
C ASN A 561 22.56 -12.35 2.00
N PHE A 562 21.68 -11.42 1.62
CA PHE A 562 22.00 -10.39 0.66
C PHE A 562 21.66 -9.01 1.22
N THR A 563 22.45 -8.02 0.81
CA THR A 563 22.22 -6.63 1.17
C THR A 563 21.83 -5.89 -0.10
N TYR A 564 20.75 -5.13 -0.03
CA TYR A 564 20.29 -4.29 -1.12
C TYR A 564 20.01 -2.88 -0.60
N CYS A 565 20.12 -1.93 -1.51
CA CYS A 565 19.70 -0.57 -1.25
C CYS A 565 18.43 -0.32 -2.04
N LEU A 566 17.34 -0.11 -1.34
CA LEU A 566 16.12 0.48 -1.90
C LEU A 566 16.14 1.98 -1.66
N LEU A 567 15.35 2.72 -2.40
CA LEU A 567 15.08 4.13 -2.17
C LEU A 567 14.85 4.38 -0.68
N TYR A 568 15.64 5.26 -0.13
CA TYR A 568 15.93 5.33 1.31
C TYR A 568 14.76 5.67 2.21
N THR A 569 13.59 6.00 1.69
CA THR A 569 12.54 6.51 2.57
C THR A 569 11.14 6.60 2.00
N SER A 570 10.82 6.08 0.86
CA SER A 570 9.42 6.11 0.49
C SER A 570 8.73 4.82 0.94
N PRO A 571 7.81 4.86 1.91
CA PRO A 571 6.86 3.78 2.12
C PRO A 571 5.77 3.76 1.03
N SER A 572 5.94 4.55 -0.03
CA SER A 572 4.97 4.65 -1.10
C SER A 572 4.95 3.39 -1.95
N PRO A 573 3.78 2.80 -2.21
CA PRO A 573 3.64 1.68 -3.14
C PRO A 573 3.89 2.07 -4.62
N ARG A 574 4.34 3.29 -4.88
CA ARG A 574 4.69 3.75 -6.24
C ARG A 574 6.11 3.34 -6.66
N ASP A 575 6.94 2.82 -5.75
CA ASP A 575 8.32 2.43 -6.00
C ASP A 575 8.47 0.94 -6.30
#